data_9e82cf529083ab0da3dba4d3aecd07df
#
_entry.id   9e82cf529083ab0da3dba4d3aecd07df
#
_cell.length_a   1.000
_cell.length_b   1.000
_cell.length_c   1.000
_cell.angle_alpha   90.00
_cell.angle_beta   90.00
_cell.angle_gamma   90.00
#
_symmetry.space_group_name_H-M   'P 1'
#
loop_
_entity.id
_entity.type
_entity.pdbx_description
1 polymer ?
#
loop_
_entity_poly.entity_id
_entity_poly.type
_entity_poly.pdbx_seq_one_letter_code
_entity_poly.pdbx_strand_id
1 'polypeptide(L)'
;IEFLAAHKFVLLVSLDGPREIHNRSRIFSGGKGSFDVVIDVLRNIYDKYPDYFKTISINMVLNPSEDFDKINSLFSDYNFLKKLNVSSTIIDDIGATEKNVFSESYVEKERYHVFLKYLSLANRFPSKKCSPIYMNYVGSIKKNLEELSERQSFLDVCAPGGPCVPGESRLMVTVDGDFIPCERVSEIADPMIIGNVRDGINMEKVRTLLNIAQSTSESCKNCWAFLHCHLCAKYSEKDGALSSEMRLNYCEDSRKGAENKLRQYALIREMNKYYNSSVII
;
A
#
# COMPACT_ATOMS: atom_id res chain seq x y z
N ILE A 1 13.60 22.34 -0.50
CA ILE A 1 12.71 22.10 0.67
C ILE A 1 11.89 23.33 0.97
N GLU A 2 12.48 24.51 1.03
CA GLU A 2 11.77 25.78 1.29
C GLU A 2 10.58 25.98 0.36
N PHE A 3 10.78 25.81 -0.94
CA PHE A 3 9.70 25.86 -1.93
C PHE A 3 8.58 24.87 -1.62
N LEU A 4 8.92 23.61 -1.33
CA LEU A 4 7.94 22.56 -1.04
C LEU A 4 7.14 22.87 0.23
N ALA A 5 7.81 23.37 1.28
CA ALA A 5 7.17 23.76 2.52
C ALA A 5 6.25 24.98 2.34
N ALA A 6 6.72 26.02 1.62
CA ALA A 6 5.94 27.23 1.35
C ALA A 6 4.66 26.95 0.54
N HIS A 7 4.73 25.99 -0.40
CA HIS A 7 3.60 25.59 -1.24
C HIS A 7 2.82 24.39 -0.69
N LYS A 8 3.10 23.97 0.54
CA LYS A 8 2.39 22.89 1.26
C LYS A 8 2.33 21.55 0.49
N PHE A 9 3.42 21.20 -0.19
CA PHE A 9 3.53 19.89 -0.82
C PHE A 9 3.52 18.80 0.25
N VAL A 10 2.74 17.75 0.05
CA VAL A 10 2.79 16.54 0.88
C VAL A 10 3.89 15.62 0.32
N LEU A 11 4.92 15.36 1.14
CA LEU A 11 6.01 14.47 0.73
C LEU A 11 5.77 13.05 1.23
N LEU A 12 5.95 12.11 0.33
CA LEU A 12 6.04 10.69 0.63
C LEU A 12 7.47 10.22 0.36
N VAL A 13 8.19 9.88 1.43
CA VAL A 13 9.60 9.52 1.37
C VAL A 13 9.74 8.00 1.45
N SER A 14 10.40 7.40 0.47
CA SER A 14 10.70 5.97 0.49
C SER A 14 11.86 5.67 1.44
N LEU A 15 11.61 4.83 2.46
CA LEU A 15 12.63 4.42 3.43
C LEU A 15 12.29 3.03 3.98
N ASP A 16 12.94 1.98 3.47
CA ASP A 16 12.50 0.59 3.62
C ASP A 16 13.02 -0.12 4.89
N GLY A 17 13.85 0.54 5.68
CA GLY A 17 14.45 -0.02 6.89
C GLY A 17 15.81 0.61 7.21
N PRO A 18 16.62 0.01 8.08
CA PRO A 18 18.00 0.41 8.33
C PRO A 18 18.84 0.42 7.07
N ARG A 19 20.02 1.05 7.13
CA ARG A 19 20.94 1.27 5.99
C ARG A 19 21.15 0.02 5.12
N GLU A 20 21.45 -1.10 5.73
CA GLU A 20 21.75 -2.34 5.01
C GLU A 20 20.54 -2.94 4.30
N ILE A 21 19.32 -2.72 4.81
CA ILE A 21 18.09 -3.17 4.15
C ILE A 21 17.72 -2.19 3.04
N HIS A 22 17.67 -0.90 3.35
CA HIS A 22 17.31 0.13 2.39
C HIS A 22 18.23 0.15 1.15
N ASN A 23 19.55 0.08 1.38
CA ASN A 23 20.54 0.19 0.31
C ASN A 23 20.64 -1.06 -0.59
N ARG A 24 19.94 -2.15 -0.32
CA ARG A 24 19.89 -3.30 -1.24
C ARG A 24 19.13 -2.98 -2.53
N SER A 25 18.07 -2.17 -2.41
CA SER A 25 17.19 -1.87 -3.55
C SER A 25 17.19 -0.39 -3.92
N ARG A 26 17.60 0.51 -3.00
CA ARG A 26 17.57 1.95 -3.24
C ARG A 26 18.98 2.51 -3.33
N ILE A 27 19.51 2.43 -4.54
CA ILE A 27 20.83 2.90 -4.90
C ILE A 27 20.75 3.99 -5.97
N PHE A 28 21.72 4.90 -5.97
CA PHE A 28 21.94 5.83 -7.08
C PHE A 28 22.48 5.10 -8.31
N SER A 29 22.38 5.71 -9.48
CA SER A 29 22.95 5.17 -10.74
C SER A 29 24.43 4.81 -10.64
N GLY A 30 25.18 5.46 -9.76
CA GLY A 30 26.58 5.15 -9.45
C GLY A 30 26.80 4.00 -8.46
N GLY A 31 25.74 3.24 -8.08
CA GLY A 31 25.84 2.09 -7.17
C GLY A 31 25.90 2.42 -5.68
N LYS A 32 25.99 3.70 -5.28
CA LYS A 32 26.00 4.11 -3.87
C LYS A 32 24.58 4.06 -3.29
N GLY A 33 24.44 3.52 -2.08
CA GLY A 33 23.16 3.52 -1.37
C GLY A 33 22.66 4.93 -1.04
N SER A 34 21.34 5.11 -1.02
CA SER A 34 20.69 6.42 -0.81
C SER A 34 20.32 6.68 0.65
N PHE A 35 20.46 5.73 1.56
CA PHE A 35 19.99 5.82 2.95
C PHE A 35 20.49 7.09 3.67
N ASP A 36 21.80 7.35 3.64
CA ASP A 36 22.39 8.46 4.36
C ASP A 36 21.85 9.80 3.89
N VAL A 37 21.75 9.97 2.57
CA VAL A 37 21.20 11.20 1.97
C VAL A 37 19.75 11.41 2.40
N VAL A 38 18.94 10.34 2.40
CA VAL A 38 17.53 10.42 2.83
C VAL A 38 17.43 10.81 4.31
N ILE A 39 18.22 10.18 5.18
CA ILE A 39 18.22 10.50 6.62
C ILE A 39 18.69 11.94 6.89
N ASP A 40 19.75 12.38 6.21
CA ASP A 40 20.27 13.74 6.37
C ASP A 40 19.27 14.80 5.91
N VAL A 41 18.58 14.56 4.79
CA VAL A 41 17.51 15.43 4.30
C VAL A 41 16.35 15.49 5.31
N LEU A 42 15.88 14.33 5.79
CA LEU A 42 14.79 14.28 6.78
C LEU A 42 15.17 14.97 8.09
N ARG A 43 16.42 14.82 8.55
CA ARG A 43 16.93 15.50 9.75
C ARG A 43 16.99 17.02 9.55
N ASN A 44 17.50 17.47 8.41
CA ASN A 44 17.52 18.90 8.08
C ASN A 44 16.11 19.51 8.03
N ILE A 45 15.11 18.75 7.49
CA ILE A 45 13.71 19.23 7.51
C ILE A 45 13.17 19.24 8.95
N TYR A 46 13.46 18.21 9.75
CA TYR A 46 13.05 18.13 11.14
C TYR A 46 13.55 19.34 11.96
N ASP A 47 14.82 19.72 11.76
CA ASP A 47 15.45 20.79 12.50
C ASP A 47 15.01 22.19 12.04
N LYS A 48 14.86 22.41 10.72
CA LYS A 48 14.56 23.73 10.15
C LYS A 48 13.10 24.03 9.91
N TYR A 49 12.28 22.97 9.66
CA TYR A 49 10.86 23.08 9.29
C TYR A 49 10.01 22.09 10.09
N PRO A 50 9.98 22.19 11.45
CA PRO A 50 9.37 21.16 12.29
C PRO A 50 7.87 20.95 12.06
N ASP A 51 7.13 21.96 11.65
CA ASP A 51 5.71 21.84 11.35
C ASP A 51 5.49 21.18 9.98
N TYR A 52 6.30 21.52 8.99
CA TYR A 52 6.27 20.84 7.69
C TYR A 52 6.71 19.38 7.81
N PHE A 53 7.69 19.08 8.65
CA PHE A 53 8.13 17.71 8.91
C PHE A 53 6.97 16.80 9.34
N LYS A 54 6.04 17.28 10.16
CA LYS A 54 4.87 16.50 10.62
C LYS A 54 3.90 16.11 9.48
N THR A 55 3.95 16.79 8.34
CA THR A 55 3.12 16.49 7.17
C THR A 55 3.74 15.45 6.24
N ILE A 56 5.01 15.11 6.44
CA ILE A 56 5.74 14.12 5.66
C ILE A 56 5.31 12.72 6.08
N SER A 57 5.23 11.81 5.12
CA SER A 57 4.98 10.39 5.37
C SER A 57 6.14 9.53 4.86
N ILE A 58 6.39 8.41 5.53
CA ILE A 58 7.31 7.38 5.09
C ILE A 58 6.51 6.29 4.37
N ASN A 59 7.00 5.85 3.22
CA ASN A 59 6.54 4.63 2.55
C ASN A 59 7.63 3.57 2.62
N MET A 60 7.30 2.41 3.20
CA MET A 60 8.21 1.28 3.35
C MET A 60 7.78 0.13 2.45
N VAL A 61 8.69 -0.41 1.67
CA VAL A 61 8.50 -1.69 0.98
C VAL A 61 9.19 -2.77 1.81
N LEU A 62 8.39 -3.63 2.43
CA LEU A 62 8.87 -4.65 3.34
C LEU A 62 9.19 -5.93 2.58
N ASN A 63 10.43 -6.42 2.71
CA ASN A 63 10.82 -7.72 2.20
C ASN A 63 10.58 -8.78 3.30
N PRO A 64 9.68 -9.75 3.10
CA PRO A 64 9.34 -10.74 4.11
C PRO A 64 10.43 -11.81 4.35
N SER A 65 11.52 -11.80 3.59
CA SER A 65 12.70 -12.61 3.87
C SER A 65 13.63 -12.01 4.94
N GLU A 66 13.43 -10.70 5.26
CA GLU A 66 14.21 -9.98 6.26
C GLU A 66 13.68 -10.24 7.69
N ASP A 67 14.48 -9.92 8.69
CA ASP A 67 14.03 -9.93 10.07
C ASP A 67 13.19 -8.69 10.36
N PHE A 68 11.94 -8.88 10.83
CA PHE A 68 11.02 -7.76 11.08
C PHE A 68 11.52 -6.81 12.18
N ASP A 69 12.12 -7.33 13.26
CA ASP A 69 12.67 -6.49 14.32
C ASP A 69 13.83 -5.64 13.81
N LYS A 70 14.63 -6.20 12.89
CA LYS A 70 15.68 -5.44 12.21
C LYS A 70 15.11 -4.31 11.36
N ILE A 71 14.05 -4.56 10.60
CA ILE A 71 13.36 -3.50 9.86
C ILE A 71 12.86 -2.43 10.83
N ASN A 72 12.24 -2.83 11.93
CA ASN A 72 11.66 -1.94 12.93
C ASN A 72 12.71 -1.15 13.72
N SER A 73 13.96 -1.61 13.82
CA SER A 73 15.05 -0.92 14.52
C SER A 73 15.33 0.47 13.95
N LEU A 74 15.00 0.74 12.69
CA LEU A 74 15.06 2.05 12.07
C LEU A 74 14.47 3.15 13.01
N PHE A 75 13.34 2.86 13.63
CA PHE A 75 12.64 3.82 14.49
C PHE A 75 13.25 3.93 15.89
N SER A 76 14.05 2.95 16.31
CA SER A 76 14.82 3.03 17.57
C SER A 76 16.10 3.81 17.36
N ASP A 77 16.76 3.61 16.23
CA ASP A 77 18.01 4.26 15.87
C ASP A 77 17.79 5.73 15.48
N TYR A 78 16.64 6.04 14.89
CA TYR A 78 16.25 7.37 14.42
C TYR A 78 14.90 7.81 15.01
N ASN A 79 14.88 8.08 16.33
CA ASN A 79 13.65 8.38 17.07
C ASN A 79 12.79 9.53 16.50
N PHE A 80 13.39 10.50 15.80
CA PHE A 80 12.66 11.61 15.19
C PHE A 80 11.70 11.13 14.09
N LEU A 81 11.96 9.97 13.46
CA LEU A 81 11.10 9.37 12.44
C LEU A 81 9.76 8.88 13.02
N LYS A 82 9.66 8.60 14.31
CA LYS A 82 8.40 8.23 14.98
C LYS A 82 7.33 9.32 14.95
N LYS A 83 7.69 10.53 14.58
CA LYS A 83 6.77 11.68 14.43
C LYS A 83 6.08 11.68 13.06
N LEU A 84 6.54 10.85 12.12
CA LEU A 84 6.02 10.74 10.76
C LEU A 84 4.93 9.67 10.68
N ASN A 85 4.01 9.86 9.74
CA ASN A 85 3.12 8.79 9.34
C ASN A 85 3.89 7.73 8.55
N VAL A 86 3.67 6.46 8.87
CA VAL A 86 4.30 5.34 8.19
C VAL A 86 3.22 4.54 7.46
N SER A 87 3.40 4.34 6.17
CA SER A 87 2.70 3.35 5.37
C SER A 87 3.66 2.25 4.96
N SER A 88 3.18 1.02 4.92
CA SER A 88 4.00 -0.11 4.50
C SER A 88 3.23 -1.02 3.55
N THR A 89 3.96 -1.63 2.63
CA THR A 89 3.47 -2.68 1.73
C THR A 89 4.51 -3.77 1.65
N ILE A 90 4.08 -5.01 1.52
CA ILE A 90 4.99 -6.11 1.18
C ILE A 90 5.49 -5.90 -0.26
N ILE A 91 6.75 -6.22 -0.50
CA ILE A 91 7.34 -6.20 -1.84
C ILE A 91 6.48 -7.06 -2.77
N ASP A 92 6.21 -6.52 -3.95
CA ASP A 92 5.36 -7.17 -4.95
C ASP A 92 6.22 -8.05 -5.87
N ASP A 93 5.79 -9.25 -6.12
CA ASP A 93 6.47 -10.22 -6.98
C ASP A 93 5.74 -10.50 -8.31
N ILE A 94 4.73 -9.69 -8.64
CA ILE A 94 4.09 -9.78 -9.95
C ILE A 94 5.08 -9.32 -11.03
N GLY A 95 5.36 -10.22 -11.97
CA GLY A 95 6.38 -10.01 -13.00
C GLY A 95 7.82 -10.19 -12.52
N ALA A 96 8.06 -10.54 -11.25
CA ALA A 96 9.39 -10.88 -10.76
C ALA A 96 9.82 -12.28 -11.22
N THR A 97 11.13 -12.46 -11.44
CA THR A 97 11.71 -13.76 -11.79
C THR A 97 11.68 -14.74 -10.63
N GLU A 98 11.73 -14.23 -9.40
CA GLU A 98 11.67 -15.01 -8.17
C GLU A 98 10.53 -14.53 -7.29
N LYS A 99 9.81 -15.47 -6.67
CA LYS A 99 8.74 -15.15 -5.73
C LYS A 99 9.30 -14.82 -4.35
N ASN A 100 8.62 -13.93 -3.66
CA ASN A 100 8.95 -13.59 -2.28
C ASN A 100 8.78 -14.81 -1.35
N VAL A 101 9.78 -15.01 -0.52
CA VAL A 101 9.75 -16.04 0.54
C VAL A 101 9.47 -15.36 1.86
N PHE A 102 8.39 -15.78 2.51
CA PHE A 102 8.08 -15.34 3.87
C PHE A 102 8.89 -16.19 4.85
N SER A 103 9.87 -15.60 5.53
CA SER A 103 10.57 -16.31 6.60
C SER A 103 9.63 -16.51 7.80
N GLU A 104 9.74 -17.65 8.46
CA GLU A 104 8.95 -17.96 9.67
C GLU A 104 9.15 -16.88 10.74
N SER A 105 10.39 -16.47 10.95
CA SER A 105 10.74 -15.39 11.89
C SER A 105 10.09 -14.06 11.55
N TYR A 106 10.00 -13.69 10.26
CA TYR A 106 9.31 -12.47 9.85
C TYR A 106 7.82 -12.53 10.23
N VAL A 107 7.16 -13.64 9.89
CA VAL A 107 5.72 -13.81 10.13
C VAL A 107 5.41 -13.82 11.63
N GLU A 108 6.23 -14.48 12.45
CA GLU A 108 6.05 -14.53 13.90
C GLU A 108 6.20 -13.13 14.53
N LYS A 109 7.28 -12.43 14.22
CA LYS A 109 7.56 -11.11 14.77
C LYS A 109 6.57 -10.04 14.29
N GLU A 110 6.19 -10.09 13.01
CA GLU A 110 5.16 -9.22 12.45
C GLU A 110 3.84 -9.38 13.19
N ARG A 111 3.38 -10.63 13.38
CA ARG A 111 2.16 -10.93 14.16
C ARG A 111 2.26 -10.47 15.60
N TYR A 112 3.41 -10.59 16.23
CA TYR A 112 3.64 -10.10 17.58
C TYR A 112 3.46 -8.57 17.65
N HIS A 113 4.02 -7.81 16.72
CA HIS A 113 3.84 -6.35 16.69
C HIS A 113 2.38 -5.94 16.41
N VAL A 114 1.67 -6.66 15.55
CA VAL A 114 0.22 -6.49 15.34
C VAL A 114 -0.54 -6.76 16.65
N PHE A 115 -0.21 -7.84 17.37
CA PHE A 115 -0.80 -8.16 18.66
C PHE A 115 -0.56 -7.06 19.70
N LEU A 116 0.67 -6.53 19.80
CA LEU A 116 0.96 -5.39 20.68
C LEU A 116 0.10 -4.17 20.35
N LYS A 117 -0.17 -3.93 19.06
CA LYS A 117 -1.09 -2.87 18.64
C LYS A 117 -2.51 -3.11 19.14
N TYR A 118 -3.04 -4.33 19.05
CA TYR A 118 -4.35 -4.67 19.63
C TYR A 118 -4.37 -4.51 21.15
N LEU A 119 -3.33 -4.95 21.87
CA LEU A 119 -3.22 -4.70 23.31
C LEU A 119 -3.21 -3.20 23.65
N SER A 120 -2.56 -2.39 22.81
CA SER A 120 -2.56 -0.94 22.99
C SER A 120 -3.97 -0.34 22.83
N LEU A 121 -4.75 -0.82 21.88
CA LEU A 121 -6.14 -0.40 21.70
C LEU A 121 -7.03 -0.80 22.90
N ALA A 122 -6.74 -1.92 23.53
CA ALA A 122 -7.38 -2.36 24.76
C ALA A 122 -6.84 -1.66 26.03
N ASN A 123 -5.98 -0.64 25.91
CA ASN A 123 -5.30 0.04 27.02
C ASN A 123 -4.47 -0.89 27.92
N ARG A 124 -3.97 -2.02 27.37
CA ARG A 124 -3.12 -3.00 28.06
C ARG A 124 -1.64 -2.90 27.69
N PHE A 125 -1.29 -2.06 26.72
CA PHE A 125 0.08 -1.80 26.29
C PHE A 125 0.26 -0.33 25.90
N PRO A 126 1.40 0.31 26.25
CA PRO A 126 1.62 1.71 25.90
C PRO A 126 1.75 1.94 24.39
N SER A 127 0.88 2.76 23.80
CA SER A 127 0.89 3.06 22.36
C SER A 127 2.25 3.54 21.85
N LYS A 128 2.97 4.34 22.62
CA LYS A 128 4.32 4.83 22.29
C LYS A 128 5.39 3.74 22.13
N LYS A 129 5.10 2.50 22.57
CA LYS A 129 5.96 1.33 22.42
C LYS A 129 5.55 0.44 21.24
N CYS A 130 4.43 0.72 20.59
CA CYS A 130 4.05 0.02 19.38
C CYS A 130 4.95 0.41 18.21
N SER A 131 5.14 -0.50 17.25
CA SER A 131 5.84 -0.20 16.00
C SER A 131 5.12 0.92 15.23
N PRO A 132 5.82 1.95 14.76
CA PRO A 132 5.25 2.97 13.88
C PRO A 132 4.64 2.40 12.59
N ILE A 133 5.10 1.25 12.11
CA ILE A 133 4.60 0.55 10.93
C ILE A 133 3.10 0.21 11.09
N TYR A 134 2.64 -0.10 12.30
CA TYR A 134 1.25 -0.48 12.58
C TYR A 134 0.41 0.60 13.26
N MET A 135 0.90 1.85 13.38
CA MET A 135 0.14 2.89 14.06
C MET A 135 -1.23 3.15 13.42
N ASN A 136 -1.30 3.18 12.10
CA ASN A 136 -2.52 3.44 11.33
C ASN A 136 -3.26 2.18 10.86
N TYR A 137 -2.74 0.99 11.19
CA TYR A 137 -3.22 -0.29 10.68
C TYR A 137 -4.71 -0.54 10.95
N VAL A 138 -5.13 -0.37 12.19
CA VAL A 138 -6.52 -0.60 12.60
C VAL A 138 -7.47 0.43 12.01
N GLY A 139 -7.06 1.69 11.97
CA GLY A 139 -7.87 2.78 11.37
C GLY A 139 -8.13 2.56 9.89
N SER A 140 -7.15 2.05 9.15
CA SER A 140 -7.34 1.74 7.72
C SER A 140 -8.30 0.58 7.48
N ILE A 141 -8.24 -0.47 8.31
CA ILE A 141 -9.18 -1.61 8.22
C ILE A 141 -10.61 -1.13 8.47
N LYS A 142 -10.81 -0.37 9.54
CA LYS A 142 -12.11 0.17 9.93
C LYS A 142 -12.69 1.03 8.83
N LYS A 143 -11.99 2.08 8.41
CA LYS A 143 -12.43 2.99 7.37
C LYS A 143 -12.87 2.26 6.10
N ASN A 144 -12.02 1.36 5.58
CA ASN A 144 -12.32 0.63 4.36
C ASN A 144 -13.56 -0.26 4.44
N LEU A 145 -13.86 -0.82 5.62
CA LEU A 145 -14.99 -1.74 5.78
C LEU A 145 -16.27 -1.04 6.16
N GLU A 146 -16.22 0.07 6.88
CA GLU A 146 -17.39 0.89 7.18
C GLU A 146 -17.93 1.57 5.92
N GLU A 147 -17.05 2.10 5.05
CA GLU A 147 -17.44 2.65 3.74
C GLU A 147 -18.14 1.61 2.84
N LEU A 148 -17.82 0.31 2.99
CA LEU A 148 -18.49 -0.76 2.26
C LEU A 148 -19.81 -1.22 2.95
N SER A 149 -19.90 -1.14 4.26
CA SER A 149 -21.08 -1.60 5.01
C SER A 149 -22.29 -0.67 4.90
N GLU A 150 -22.12 0.56 4.49
CA GLU A 150 -23.21 1.53 4.24
C GLU A 150 -24.05 1.19 3.00
N ARG A 151 -23.59 0.27 2.15
CA ARG A 151 -24.32 -0.16 0.96
C ARG A 151 -25.43 -1.14 1.35
N GLN A 152 -26.68 -0.74 1.17
CA GLN A 152 -27.85 -1.55 1.50
C GLN A 152 -28.17 -2.67 0.49
N SER A 153 -27.76 -2.51 -0.78
CA SER A 153 -27.99 -3.51 -1.83
C SER A 153 -26.94 -3.38 -2.95
N PHE A 154 -26.76 -4.47 -3.69
CA PHE A 154 -26.03 -4.41 -4.95
C PHE A 154 -26.86 -3.67 -6.01
N LEU A 155 -26.20 -2.84 -6.79
CA LEU A 155 -26.78 -2.29 -8.00
C LEU A 155 -26.84 -3.39 -9.08
N ASP A 156 -27.79 -3.27 -10.01
CA ASP A 156 -27.90 -4.19 -11.17
C ASP A 156 -26.60 -4.21 -12.02
N VAL A 157 -25.91 -3.08 -12.03
CA VAL A 157 -24.58 -2.93 -12.65
C VAL A 157 -23.61 -2.40 -11.60
N CYS A 158 -22.59 -3.17 -11.27
CA CYS A 158 -21.56 -2.78 -10.33
C CYS A 158 -20.20 -3.34 -10.71
N ALA A 159 -19.13 -2.72 -10.17
CA ALA A 159 -17.75 -3.14 -10.31
C ALA A 159 -17.20 -3.65 -8.98
N PRO A 160 -16.13 -4.48 -8.97
CA PRO A 160 -15.38 -4.80 -7.77
C PRO A 160 -14.93 -3.55 -7.02
N GLY A 161 -14.89 -3.61 -5.68
CA GLY A 161 -14.67 -2.43 -4.85
C GLY A 161 -13.26 -1.85 -4.83
N GLY A 162 -12.25 -2.60 -5.32
CA GLY A 162 -10.85 -2.24 -5.14
C GLY A 162 -10.08 -1.63 -6.32
N PRO A 163 -10.41 -1.88 -7.60
CA PRO A 163 -9.72 -1.28 -8.73
C PRO A 163 -9.85 0.25 -8.75
N CYS A 164 -8.72 0.94 -8.91
CA CYS A 164 -8.70 2.39 -9.08
C CYS A 164 -9.26 2.79 -10.45
N VAL A 165 -9.83 4.00 -10.55
CA VAL A 165 -10.15 4.64 -11.82
C VAL A 165 -8.84 5.11 -12.46
N PRO A 166 -8.45 4.61 -13.64
CA PRO A 166 -7.19 4.99 -14.27
C PRO A 166 -7.14 6.49 -14.58
N GLY A 167 -6.06 7.15 -14.12
CA GLY A 167 -5.86 8.57 -14.38
C GLY A 167 -6.59 9.55 -13.45
N GLU A 168 -7.46 9.07 -12.53
CA GLU A 168 -8.17 9.93 -11.58
C GLU A 168 -7.32 10.23 -10.34
N SER A 169 -7.05 9.19 -9.52
CA SER A 169 -6.31 9.37 -8.27
C SER A 169 -4.81 9.15 -8.41
N ARG A 170 -4.40 8.51 -9.50
CA ARG A 170 -2.99 8.27 -9.86
C ARG A 170 -2.82 8.37 -11.36
N LEU A 171 -1.74 9.01 -11.75
CA LEU A 171 -1.24 9.05 -13.12
C LEU A 171 0.29 9.07 -13.04
N MET A 172 0.94 8.16 -13.71
CA MET A 172 2.38 8.19 -13.88
C MET A 172 2.71 8.61 -15.29
N VAL A 173 3.70 9.47 -15.44
CA VAL A 173 4.25 9.89 -16.73
C VAL A 173 5.63 9.27 -16.84
N THR A 174 5.84 8.45 -17.87
CA THR A 174 7.14 7.82 -18.14
C THR A 174 8.15 8.84 -18.67
N VAL A 175 9.41 8.44 -18.78
CA VAL A 175 10.47 9.29 -19.34
C VAL A 175 10.23 9.61 -20.83
N ASP A 176 9.49 8.77 -21.51
CA ASP A 176 9.11 8.95 -22.93
C ASP A 176 7.83 9.80 -23.10
N GLY A 177 7.22 10.18 -21.98
CA GLY A 177 6.01 11.01 -21.94
C GLY A 177 4.71 10.22 -22.04
N ASP A 178 4.75 8.90 -21.94
CA ASP A 178 3.54 8.06 -21.92
C ASP A 178 2.85 8.13 -20.56
N PHE A 179 1.52 8.09 -20.58
CA PHE A 179 0.68 8.02 -19.40
C PHE A 179 0.32 6.57 -19.08
N ILE A 180 0.59 6.16 -17.85
CA ILE A 180 0.17 4.87 -17.32
C ILE A 180 -0.63 5.08 -16.03
N PRO A 181 -1.53 4.13 -15.64
CA PRO A 181 -2.43 4.30 -14.49
C PRO A 181 -1.73 4.54 -13.15
N CYS A 182 -0.58 3.89 -12.93
CA CYS A 182 0.23 4.03 -11.73
C CYS A 182 1.60 3.37 -11.90
N GLU A 183 2.47 3.57 -10.95
CA GLU A 183 3.84 3.01 -10.84
C GLU A 183 3.90 1.48 -10.67
N ARG A 184 2.75 0.80 -10.56
CA ARG A 184 2.67 -0.65 -10.29
C ARG A 184 2.34 -1.48 -11.52
N VAL A 185 2.08 -0.85 -12.65
CA VAL A 185 1.82 -1.54 -13.92
C VAL A 185 3.07 -1.54 -14.79
N SER A 186 3.07 -2.38 -15.82
CA SER A 186 4.16 -2.40 -16.81
C SER A 186 4.22 -1.08 -17.58
N GLU A 187 5.41 -0.48 -17.68
CA GLU A 187 5.63 0.75 -18.44
C GLU A 187 5.68 0.52 -19.95
N ILE A 188 5.84 -0.75 -20.38
CA ILE A 188 6.04 -1.12 -21.79
C ILE A 188 4.83 -1.90 -22.37
N ALA A 189 3.90 -2.34 -21.53
CA ALA A 189 2.74 -3.09 -22.02
C ALA A 189 1.71 -2.14 -22.63
N ASP A 190 1.41 -2.30 -23.92
CA ASP A 190 0.49 -1.41 -24.66
C ASP A 190 -0.86 -1.20 -23.97
N PRO A 191 -1.52 -2.20 -23.37
CA PRO A 191 -2.77 -1.96 -22.66
C PRO A 191 -2.67 -1.01 -21.48
N MET A 192 -1.47 -0.87 -20.88
CA MET A 192 -1.24 0.01 -19.73
C MET A 192 -0.94 1.46 -20.14
N ILE A 193 -0.57 1.70 -21.39
CA ILE A 193 -0.31 3.05 -21.91
C ILE A 193 -1.66 3.70 -22.26
N ILE A 194 -2.17 4.53 -21.34
CA ILE A 194 -3.49 5.18 -21.45
C ILE A 194 -3.45 6.56 -22.10
N GLY A 195 -2.36 6.92 -22.72
CA GLY A 195 -2.18 8.19 -23.43
C GLY A 195 -0.75 8.69 -23.36
N ASN A 196 -0.53 9.93 -23.75
CA ASN A 196 0.79 10.57 -23.66
C ASN A 196 0.66 12.11 -23.54
N VAL A 197 1.80 12.77 -23.26
CA VAL A 197 1.83 14.25 -23.06
C VAL A 197 1.45 15.07 -24.29
N ARG A 198 1.45 14.49 -25.48
CA ARG A 198 1.13 15.20 -26.75
C ARG A 198 -0.35 15.09 -27.08
N ASP A 199 -0.89 13.85 -26.98
CA ASP A 199 -2.25 13.52 -27.45
C ASP A 199 -3.26 13.50 -26.31
N GLY A 200 -2.79 13.56 -25.05
CA GLY A 200 -3.64 13.48 -23.87
C GLY A 200 -4.05 12.05 -23.52
N ILE A 201 -5.13 11.92 -22.78
CA ILE A 201 -5.63 10.63 -22.27
C ILE A 201 -6.51 9.92 -23.31
N ASN A 202 -6.21 8.67 -23.57
CA ASN A 202 -7.03 7.78 -24.40
C ASN A 202 -8.17 7.17 -23.57
N MET A 203 -9.36 7.73 -23.69
CA MET A 203 -10.53 7.31 -22.92
C MET A 203 -11.02 5.89 -23.23
N GLU A 204 -10.71 5.34 -24.40
CA GLU A 204 -11.07 3.96 -24.74
C GLU A 204 -10.20 2.97 -23.96
N LYS A 205 -8.88 3.21 -23.91
CA LYS A 205 -7.97 2.43 -23.07
C LYS A 205 -8.30 2.56 -21.58
N VAL A 206 -8.61 3.77 -21.10
CA VAL A 206 -9.08 3.99 -19.72
C VAL A 206 -10.31 3.15 -19.42
N ARG A 207 -11.33 3.15 -20.30
CA ARG A 207 -12.55 2.35 -20.12
C ARG A 207 -12.25 0.85 -20.09
N THR A 208 -11.34 0.38 -20.92
CA THR A 208 -10.92 -1.04 -20.94
C THR A 208 -10.31 -1.44 -19.60
N LEU A 209 -9.39 -0.64 -19.05
CA LEU A 209 -8.77 -0.92 -17.76
C LEU A 209 -9.75 -0.77 -16.59
N LEU A 210 -10.63 0.22 -16.62
CA LEU A 210 -11.67 0.42 -15.61
C LEU A 210 -12.62 -0.79 -15.55
N ASN A 211 -12.97 -1.33 -16.71
CA ASN A 211 -13.90 -2.46 -16.85
C ASN A 211 -13.20 -3.82 -16.91
N ILE A 212 -11.97 -3.93 -16.45
CA ILE A 212 -11.19 -5.17 -16.54
C ILE A 212 -11.90 -6.40 -15.94
N ALA A 213 -12.75 -6.19 -14.93
CA ALA A 213 -13.54 -7.26 -14.32
C ALA A 213 -14.59 -7.88 -15.28
N GLN A 214 -14.97 -7.21 -16.36
CA GLN A 214 -15.87 -7.78 -17.36
C GLN A 214 -15.25 -9.00 -18.05
N SER A 215 -13.92 -9.04 -18.20
CA SER A 215 -13.20 -10.18 -18.77
C SER A 215 -13.35 -11.48 -17.95
N THR A 216 -13.77 -11.36 -16.69
CA THR A 216 -13.96 -12.47 -15.74
C THR A 216 -15.36 -12.46 -15.09
N SER A 217 -16.34 -11.83 -15.74
CA SER A 217 -17.68 -11.57 -15.17
C SER A 217 -18.37 -12.81 -14.65
N GLU A 218 -18.30 -13.93 -15.37
CA GLU A 218 -18.95 -15.18 -14.96
C GLU A 218 -18.45 -15.70 -13.60
N SER A 219 -17.15 -15.60 -13.35
CA SER A 219 -16.55 -15.98 -12.06
C SER A 219 -16.80 -14.94 -10.97
N CYS A 220 -16.99 -13.67 -11.35
CA CYS A 220 -17.16 -12.57 -10.42
C CYS A 220 -18.60 -12.42 -9.90
N LYS A 221 -19.63 -12.76 -10.71
CA LYS A 221 -21.06 -12.62 -10.37
C LYS A 221 -21.43 -13.25 -9.03
N ASN A 222 -20.88 -14.42 -8.73
CA ASN A 222 -21.21 -15.18 -7.53
C ASN A 222 -20.08 -15.13 -6.47
N CYS A 223 -19.13 -14.21 -6.61
CA CYS A 223 -18.01 -14.12 -5.70
C CYS A 223 -18.40 -13.32 -4.44
N TRP A 224 -18.38 -13.97 -3.27
CA TRP A 224 -18.68 -13.33 -1.99
C TRP A 224 -17.72 -12.16 -1.67
N ALA A 225 -16.49 -12.22 -2.18
CA ALA A 225 -15.48 -11.19 -1.97
C ALA A 225 -15.55 -10.05 -3.01
N PHE A 226 -16.60 -9.98 -3.83
CA PHE A 226 -16.70 -9.05 -4.96
C PHE A 226 -16.41 -7.59 -4.57
N LEU A 227 -17.05 -7.09 -3.51
CA LEU A 227 -16.84 -5.71 -3.03
C LEU A 227 -15.46 -5.49 -2.38
N HIS A 228 -14.81 -6.56 -1.94
CA HIS A 228 -13.49 -6.53 -1.31
C HIS A 228 -12.35 -6.86 -2.29
N CYS A 229 -12.70 -7.20 -3.55
CA CYS A 229 -11.73 -7.60 -4.55
C CYS A 229 -10.89 -6.41 -5.00
N HIS A 230 -9.56 -6.54 -4.87
CA HIS A 230 -8.59 -5.51 -5.24
C HIS A 230 -7.88 -5.78 -6.58
N LEU A 231 -8.28 -6.83 -7.29
CA LEU A 231 -7.65 -7.20 -8.56
C LEU A 231 -7.96 -6.16 -9.64
N CYS A 232 -7.00 -5.29 -9.93
CA CYS A 232 -7.05 -4.31 -11.01
C CYS A 232 -6.39 -4.86 -12.30
N ALA A 233 -6.23 -4.02 -13.32
CA ALA A 233 -5.63 -4.38 -14.60
C ALA A 233 -4.21 -4.98 -14.47
N LYS A 234 -3.42 -4.56 -13.47
CA LYS A 234 -2.12 -5.11 -13.13
C LYS A 234 -2.12 -6.64 -13.05
N TYR A 235 -3.13 -7.21 -12.42
CA TYR A 235 -3.27 -8.67 -12.23
C TYR A 235 -3.77 -9.40 -13.49
N SER A 236 -4.03 -8.68 -14.57
CA SER A 236 -4.48 -9.21 -15.84
C SER A 236 -3.42 -9.11 -16.94
N GLU A 237 -2.31 -8.41 -16.68
CA GLU A 237 -1.24 -8.28 -17.67
C GLU A 237 -0.42 -9.56 -17.74
N LYS A 238 -0.22 -10.04 -18.96
CA LYS A 238 0.63 -11.18 -19.30
C LYS A 238 1.22 -10.96 -20.68
N ASP A 239 2.53 -10.95 -20.76
CA ASP A 239 3.28 -10.83 -22.02
C ASP A 239 2.85 -9.63 -22.89
N GLY A 240 2.56 -8.51 -22.28
CA GLY A 240 2.14 -7.27 -22.96
C GLY A 240 0.66 -7.21 -23.33
N ALA A 241 -0.17 -8.17 -22.92
CA ALA A 241 -1.60 -8.23 -23.20
C ALA A 241 -2.44 -8.40 -21.93
N LEU A 242 -3.75 -8.12 -22.02
CA LEU A 242 -4.70 -8.39 -20.94
C LEU A 242 -5.21 -9.83 -21.04
N SER A 243 -5.10 -10.59 -19.96
CA SER A 243 -5.50 -11.99 -19.83
C SER A 243 -6.49 -12.19 -18.68
N SER A 244 -7.66 -12.74 -18.99
CA SER A 244 -8.65 -13.17 -18.00
C SER A 244 -8.14 -14.35 -17.16
N GLU A 245 -7.42 -15.29 -17.77
CA GLU A 245 -6.81 -16.43 -17.08
C GLU A 245 -5.82 -15.94 -16.02
N MET A 246 -4.91 -15.02 -16.39
CA MET A 246 -3.95 -14.45 -15.46
C MET A 246 -4.65 -13.79 -14.26
N ARG A 247 -5.72 -13.02 -14.50
CA ARG A 247 -6.51 -12.40 -13.45
C ARG A 247 -7.12 -13.45 -12.50
N LEU A 248 -7.67 -14.54 -13.03
CA LEU A 248 -8.32 -15.60 -12.24
C LEU A 248 -7.34 -16.31 -11.31
N ASN A 249 -6.07 -16.44 -11.70
CA ASN A 249 -5.03 -17.05 -10.87
C ASN A 249 -4.83 -16.33 -9.50
N TYR A 250 -5.16 -15.04 -9.41
CA TYR A 250 -5.08 -14.26 -8.17
C TYR A 250 -6.36 -14.24 -7.33
N CYS A 251 -7.44 -14.90 -7.80
CA CYS A 251 -8.72 -14.88 -7.09
C CYS A 251 -8.67 -15.50 -5.70
N GLU A 252 -7.88 -16.56 -5.51
CA GLU A 252 -7.74 -17.21 -4.20
C GLU A 252 -7.07 -16.28 -3.20
N ASP A 253 -5.97 -15.64 -3.58
CA ASP A 253 -5.24 -14.70 -2.72
C ASP A 253 -6.07 -13.46 -2.40
N SER A 254 -6.84 -12.97 -3.37
CA SER A 254 -7.79 -11.86 -3.16
C SER A 254 -8.87 -12.24 -2.15
N ARG A 255 -9.45 -13.44 -2.21
CA ARG A 255 -10.42 -13.93 -1.23
C ARG A 255 -9.82 -14.10 0.16
N LYS A 256 -8.62 -14.71 0.26
CA LYS A 256 -7.89 -14.82 1.54
C LYS A 256 -7.62 -13.45 2.15
N GLY A 257 -7.21 -12.47 1.33
CA GLY A 257 -7.02 -11.09 1.77
C GLY A 257 -8.30 -10.44 2.29
N ALA A 258 -9.42 -10.64 1.59
CA ALA A 258 -10.74 -10.17 2.02
C ALA A 258 -11.18 -10.82 3.35
N GLU A 259 -11.04 -12.14 3.47
CA GLU A 259 -11.35 -12.87 4.71
C GLU A 259 -10.54 -12.36 5.89
N ASN A 260 -9.23 -12.17 5.72
CA ASN A 260 -8.37 -11.64 6.76
C ASN A 260 -8.82 -10.23 7.22
N LYS A 261 -9.17 -9.36 6.28
CA LYS A 261 -9.70 -8.02 6.62
C LYS A 261 -11.00 -8.10 7.42
N LEU A 262 -11.93 -8.97 7.01
CA LEU A 262 -13.21 -9.17 7.72
C LEU A 262 -12.99 -9.73 9.12
N ARG A 263 -12.09 -10.71 9.29
CA ARG A 263 -11.74 -11.27 10.60
C ARG A 263 -11.16 -10.19 11.53
N GLN A 264 -10.28 -9.35 11.02
CA GLN A 264 -9.70 -8.26 11.79
C GLN A 264 -10.76 -7.21 12.17
N TYR A 265 -11.67 -6.89 11.27
CA TYR A 265 -12.77 -5.98 11.55
C TYR A 265 -13.70 -6.53 12.63
N ALA A 266 -14.05 -7.80 12.55
CA ALA A 266 -14.84 -8.47 13.60
C ALA A 266 -14.15 -8.39 14.97
N LEU A 267 -12.83 -8.66 15.01
CA LEU A 267 -12.03 -8.52 16.22
C LEU A 267 -12.07 -7.08 16.76
N ILE A 268 -11.89 -6.07 15.93
CA ILE A 268 -11.94 -4.66 16.33
C ILE A 268 -13.32 -4.32 16.92
N ARG A 269 -14.40 -4.77 16.30
CA ARG A 269 -15.77 -4.53 16.81
C ARG A 269 -16.01 -5.19 18.15
N GLU A 270 -15.56 -6.43 18.34
CA GLU A 270 -15.68 -7.11 19.63
C GLU A 270 -14.83 -6.41 20.71
N MET A 271 -13.61 -6.00 20.38
CA MET A 271 -12.79 -5.22 21.31
C MET A 271 -13.46 -3.91 21.72
N ASN A 272 -14.10 -3.18 20.82
CA ASN A 272 -14.85 -1.96 21.11
C ASN A 272 -15.98 -2.24 22.11
N LYS A 273 -16.72 -3.32 21.92
CA LYS A 273 -17.82 -3.73 22.78
C LYS A 273 -17.38 -4.02 24.21
N TYR A 274 -16.26 -4.75 24.39
CA TYR A 274 -15.81 -5.19 25.70
C TYR A 274 -14.98 -4.16 26.47
N TYR A 275 -14.25 -3.29 25.78
CA TYR A 275 -13.32 -2.38 26.43
C TYR A 275 -13.81 -0.93 26.51
N ASN A 276 -15.05 -0.65 26.08
CA ASN A 276 -15.66 0.69 26.08
C ASN A 276 -14.70 1.77 25.52
N SER A 277 -13.85 1.36 24.59
CA SER A 277 -12.80 2.23 24.09
C SER A 277 -13.38 3.07 22.95
N SER A 278 -13.85 4.27 23.28
CA SER A 278 -14.09 5.37 22.32
C SER A 278 -12.87 5.70 21.45
N VAL A 279 -11.76 5.02 21.69
CA VAL A 279 -10.47 5.17 20.98
C VAL A 279 -10.41 4.43 19.65
N ILE A 280 -11.37 3.52 19.39
CA ILE A 280 -11.42 2.74 18.14
C ILE A 280 -12.56 3.26 17.24
N ILE A 281 -13.21 4.35 17.59
CA ILE A 281 -14.21 5.02 16.75
C ILE A 281 -13.56 6.18 16.00
#